data_ea26b24b7ab50bbd844d17c1de1059bb
#
_entry.id   ea26b24b7ab50bbd844d17c1de1059bb
#
_cell.length_a   1.000
_cell.length_b   1.000
_cell.length_c   1.000
_cell.angle_alpha   90.00
_cell.angle_beta   90.00
_cell.angle_gamma   90.00
#
_symmetry.space_group_name_H-M   'P 1'
#
loop_
_entity.id
_entity.type
_entity.pdbx_description
1 polymer ?
#
loop_
_entity_poly.entity_id
_entity_poly.type
_entity_poly.pdbx_seq_one_letter_code
_entity_poly.pdbx_strand_id
1 'polypeptide(L)'
;MPYSVVDGSIIDDLGRVVFYSADRFVREIVDEDRCFICGRQRTSTVFNDEHVIPDWLLRRHSLHDKRIVIPGESDLLYGRYKIPCCQDCNSLMARRYEEPIAERFAEGYGAVTEMLKQNPLTVFGWMNLLFLKVHLKDRALILNRDRRVTSPRISDLYDWPEIHHIHCVARMVYTNAALAVDALGSIFVFPAKTDLPAGDFDYADYYPGRAILLRSRGVAIFCVLNDSCGALNLLMSDLERITGPLGAAQCRELLAHFAYANILIKDRPQFYTTIELRRLDS
;
A
#
# COMPACT_ATOMS: atom_id res chain seq x y z
N MET A 1 20.55 -17.40 12.94
CA MET A 1 20.23 -16.35 13.93
C MET A 1 19.13 -16.91 14.83
N PRO A 2 19.22 -16.84 16.15
CA PRO A 2 18.14 -17.25 17.02
C PRO A 2 17.01 -16.21 16.94
N TYR A 3 15.79 -16.68 16.71
CA TYR A 3 14.59 -15.87 16.83
C TYR A 3 13.90 -16.21 18.14
N SER A 4 13.25 -15.22 18.76
CA SER A 4 12.37 -15.42 19.90
C SER A 4 10.95 -15.07 19.53
N VAL A 5 9.98 -15.74 20.17
CA VAL A 5 8.56 -15.43 20.02
C VAL A 5 8.07 -14.79 21.30
N VAL A 6 7.55 -13.57 21.19
CA VAL A 6 7.00 -12.79 22.31
C VAL A 6 5.63 -12.27 21.88
N ASP A 7 4.59 -12.56 22.65
CA ASP A 7 3.18 -12.18 22.37
C ASP A 7 2.72 -12.52 20.93
N GLY A 8 3.21 -13.62 20.37
CA GLY A 8 2.94 -14.02 18.99
C GLY A 8 3.75 -13.29 17.93
N SER A 9 4.54 -12.29 18.31
CA SER A 9 5.47 -11.60 17.42
C SER A 9 6.81 -12.32 17.37
N ILE A 10 7.53 -12.20 16.25
CA ILE A 10 8.84 -12.79 16.04
C ILE A 10 9.90 -11.70 16.11
N ILE A 11 10.90 -11.90 16.95
CA ILE A 11 11.97 -10.94 17.22
C ILE A 11 13.31 -11.61 16.90
N ASP A 12 14.20 -10.94 16.18
CA ASP A 12 15.54 -11.43 15.89
C ASP A 12 16.52 -11.20 17.07
N ASP A 13 17.74 -11.70 16.91
CA ASP A 13 18.82 -11.59 17.89
C ASP A 13 19.30 -10.14 18.16
N LEU A 14 18.93 -9.20 17.31
CA LEU A 14 19.18 -7.77 17.47
C LEU A 14 18.00 -7.04 18.14
N GLY A 15 16.97 -7.76 18.57
CA GLY A 15 15.78 -7.20 19.17
C GLY A 15 14.83 -6.52 18.16
N ARG A 16 15.00 -6.73 16.84
CA ARG A 16 14.12 -6.17 15.82
C ARG A 16 12.89 -7.05 15.67
N VAL A 17 11.71 -6.45 15.64
CA VAL A 17 10.47 -7.16 15.35
C VAL A 17 10.42 -7.47 13.85
N VAL A 18 10.68 -8.71 13.47
CA VAL A 18 10.61 -9.17 12.07
C VAL A 18 9.19 -9.54 11.66
N PHE A 19 8.38 -9.99 12.60
CA PHE A 19 6.95 -10.21 12.41
C PHE A 19 6.18 -9.68 13.63
N TYR A 20 5.21 -8.83 13.42
CA TYR A 20 4.27 -8.38 14.44
C TYR A 20 3.12 -9.39 14.54
N SER A 21 2.66 -9.73 15.74
CA SER A 21 1.32 -10.29 15.90
C SER A 21 0.27 -9.24 15.54
N ALA A 22 -0.95 -9.65 15.21
CA ALA A 22 -2.03 -8.72 14.88
C ALA A 22 -2.31 -7.74 16.04
N ASP A 23 -2.34 -8.23 17.26
CA ASP A 23 -2.57 -7.39 18.45
C ASP A 23 -1.44 -6.38 18.67
N ARG A 24 -0.21 -6.80 18.48
CA ARG A 24 0.95 -5.90 18.62
C ARG A 24 1.01 -4.89 17.48
N PHE A 25 0.62 -5.27 16.27
CA PHE A 25 0.49 -4.34 15.14
C PHE A 25 -0.51 -3.23 15.47
N VAL A 26 -1.69 -3.58 15.97
CA VAL A 26 -2.69 -2.58 16.36
C VAL A 26 -2.14 -1.69 17.46
N ARG A 27 -1.66 -2.26 18.56
CA ARG A 27 -1.18 -1.50 19.72
C ARG A 27 -0.02 -0.57 19.39
N GLU A 28 1.01 -1.03 18.63
CA GLU A 28 2.25 -0.30 18.46
C GLU A 28 2.31 0.53 17.16
N ILE A 29 1.63 0.08 16.10
CA ILE A 29 1.71 0.74 14.80
C ILE A 29 0.46 1.56 14.51
N VAL A 30 -0.73 1.03 14.86
CA VAL A 30 -1.97 1.77 14.62
C VAL A 30 -2.20 2.82 15.69
N ASP A 31 -2.09 2.47 16.97
CA ASP A 31 -2.49 3.35 18.08
C ASP A 31 -1.39 4.32 18.50
N GLU A 32 -0.11 4.00 18.26
CA GLU A 32 1.03 4.83 18.64
C GLU A 32 1.69 5.51 17.43
N ASP A 33 2.34 6.66 17.67
CA ASP A 33 3.11 7.41 16.67
C ASP A 33 4.53 6.86 16.50
N ARG A 34 4.65 5.57 16.23
CA ARG A 34 5.91 4.90 15.92
C ARG A 34 6.21 4.91 14.41
N CYS A 35 7.42 4.57 14.05
CA CYS A 35 7.76 4.26 12.66
C CYS A 35 6.93 3.06 12.19
N PHE A 36 6.08 3.26 11.21
CA PHE A 36 5.14 2.23 10.74
C PHE A 36 5.84 1.03 10.07
N ILE A 37 7.15 1.12 9.80
CA ILE A 37 7.96 0.03 9.25
C ILE A 37 8.68 -0.74 10.35
N CYS A 38 9.50 -0.08 11.19
CA CYS A 38 10.35 -0.78 12.17
C CYS A 38 9.82 -0.74 13.61
N GLY A 39 8.79 0.07 13.89
CA GLY A 39 8.21 0.21 15.22
C GLY A 39 9.02 1.05 16.21
N ARG A 40 10.16 1.64 15.80
CA ARG A 40 10.94 2.51 16.68
C ARG A 40 10.17 3.79 17.02
N GLN A 41 10.36 4.26 18.26
CA GLN A 41 9.76 5.51 18.74
C GLN A 41 10.58 6.73 18.31
N ARG A 42 9.96 7.91 18.24
CA ARG A 42 10.63 9.18 17.93
C ARG A 42 11.75 9.53 18.91
N THR A 43 11.65 9.08 20.15
CA THR A 43 12.68 9.29 21.20
C THR A 43 13.94 8.45 20.99
N SER A 44 13.87 7.39 20.20
CA SER A 44 14.97 6.43 19.99
C SER A 44 15.72 6.60 18.67
N THR A 45 15.23 7.41 17.74
CA THR A 45 15.85 7.59 16.43
C THR A 45 15.35 8.86 15.72
N VAL A 46 16.09 9.31 14.73
CA VAL A 46 15.71 10.47 13.92
C VAL A 46 14.54 10.13 13.00
N PHE A 47 13.53 10.99 12.99
CA PHE A 47 12.36 10.91 12.11
C PHE A 47 12.40 12.04 11.09
N ASN A 48 12.01 11.74 9.86
CA ASN A 48 11.84 12.73 8.80
C ASN A 48 10.46 12.69 8.15
N ASP A 49 9.52 11.95 8.70
CA ASP A 49 8.16 11.74 8.23
C ASP A 49 8.05 11.46 6.71
N GLU A 50 7.39 10.39 6.40
CA GLU A 50 7.21 9.91 5.03
C GLU A 50 5.98 10.54 4.39
N HIS A 51 6.06 10.96 3.12
CA HIS A 51 4.90 11.35 2.35
C HIS A 51 3.97 10.15 2.11
N VAL A 52 2.67 10.31 2.36
CA VAL A 52 1.70 9.23 2.09
C VAL A 52 1.63 8.95 0.60
N ILE A 53 1.45 9.98 -0.22
CA ILE A 53 1.66 9.88 -1.67
C ILE A 53 3.14 10.17 -1.94
N PRO A 54 3.87 9.29 -2.62
CA PRO A 54 5.31 9.43 -2.86
C PRO A 54 5.73 10.78 -3.41
N ASP A 55 6.81 11.34 -2.88
CA ASP A 55 7.29 12.67 -3.23
C ASP A 55 7.59 12.84 -4.73
N TRP A 56 8.08 11.78 -5.39
CA TRP A 56 8.32 11.81 -6.83
C TRP A 56 7.02 11.98 -7.65
N LEU A 57 5.87 11.45 -7.18
CA LEU A 57 4.56 11.70 -7.77
C LEU A 57 4.11 13.14 -7.53
N LEU A 58 4.30 13.63 -6.29
CA LEU A 58 3.96 15.01 -5.95
C LEU A 58 4.72 16.02 -6.81
N ARG A 59 6.02 15.81 -7.03
CA ARG A 59 6.84 16.64 -7.92
C ARG A 59 6.39 16.52 -9.38
N ARG A 60 6.21 15.28 -9.85
CA ARG A 60 5.84 14.98 -11.24
C ARG A 60 4.54 15.66 -11.67
N HIS A 61 3.58 15.76 -10.76
CA HIS A 61 2.25 16.32 -11.02
C HIS A 61 2.02 17.70 -10.38
N SER A 62 3.06 18.31 -9.81
CA SER A 62 2.99 19.63 -9.14
C SER A 62 1.89 19.69 -8.08
N LEU A 63 1.84 18.64 -7.22
CA LEU A 63 0.77 18.45 -6.23
C LEU A 63 1.10 19.01 -4.84
N HIS A 64 2.34 19.35 -4.51
CA HIS A 64 2.74 19.75 -3.15
C HIS A 64 1.82 20.79 -2.52
N ASP A 65 1.46 21.83 -3.30
CA ASP A 65 0.61 22.93 -2.86
C ASP A 65 -0.86 22.76 -3.29
N LYS A 66 -1.23 21.59 -3.78
CA LYS A 66 -2.62 21.27 -4.10
C LYS A 66 -3.31 20.68 -2.88
N ARG A 67 -4.61 20.99 -2.75
CA ARG A 67 -5.44 20.41 -1.70
C ARG A 67 -5.79 18.98 -2.02
N ILE A 68 -5.67 18.12 -1.02
CA ILE A 68 -6.20 16.76 -1.09
C ILE A 68 -7.64 16.76 -0.59
N VAL A 69 -8.51 16.05 -1.30
CA VAL A 69 -9.92 15.92 -0.91
C VAL A 69 -10.09 14.63 -0.14
N ILE A 70 -10.15 14.75 1.17
CA ILE A 70 -10.37 13.63 2.11
C ILE A 70 -11.53 13.91 3.06
N PRO A 71 -12.19 12.90 3.62
CA PRO A 71 -13.27 13.10 4.59
C PRO A 71 -12.82 13.93 5.79
N GLY A 72 -13.70 14.80 6.28
CA GLY A 72 -13.50 15.57 7.52
C GLY A 72 -12.41 16.64 7.48
N GLU A 73 -11.59 16.74 6.42
CA GLU A 73 -10.51 17.71 6.30
C GLU A 73 -10.64 18.50 4.99
N SER A 74 -10.59 19.84 5.07
CA SER A 74 -10.81 20.70 3.91
C SER A 74 -9.54 21.37 3.38
N ASP A 75 -8.50 21.50 4.22
CA ASP A 75 -7.35 22.35 3.93
C ASP A 75 -5.99 21.63 3.94
N LEU A 76 -6.01 20.28 3.94
CA LEU A 76 -4.77 19.53 3.90
C LEU A 76 -4.17 19.56 2.50
N LEU A 77 -2.88 19.94 2.43
CA LEU A 77 -2.10 19.91 1.19
C LEU A 77 -1.41 18.56 1.02
N TYR A 78 -1.25 18.09 -0.21
CA TYR A 78 -0.51 16.86 -0.50
C TYR A 78 0.90 16.86 0.11
N GLY A 79 1.63 17.98 0.07
CA GLY A 79 2.97 18.08 0.66
C GLY A 79 3.00 17.99 2.19
N ARG A 80 1.86 18.15 2.87
CA ARG A 80 1.70 17.99 4.32
C ARG A 80 1.06 16.66 4.71
N TYR A 81 0.63 15.87 3.74
CA TYR A 81 0.03 14.56 3.95
C TYR A 81 1.12 13.53 4.21
N LYS A 82 1.57 13.45 5.47
CA LYS A 82 2.73 12.66 5.92
C LYS A 82 2.36 11.76 7.09
N ILE A 83 3.16 10.69 7.24
CA ILE A 83 3.04 9.68 8.31
C ILE A 83 4.36 9.56 9.06
N PRO A 84 4.37 9.26 10.38
CA PRO A 84 5.59 9.06 11.15
C PRO A 84 6.47 7.97 10.55
N CYS A 85 7.71 8.32 10.20
CA CYS A 85 8.71 7.39 9.70
C CYS A 85 10.11 7.78 10.16
N CYS A 86 10.91 6.82 10.59
CA CYS A 86 12.32 7.09 10.87
C CYS A 86 13.13 7.21 9.57
N GLN A 87 14.20 7.98 9.61
CA GLN A 87 15.04 8.29 8.46
C GLN A 87 15.58 7.03 7.77
N ASP A 88 15.99 6.01 8.54
CA ASP A 88 16.53 4.76 8.00
C ASP A 88 15.49 4.02 7.16
N CYS A 89 14.26 3.86 7.70
CA CYS A 89 13.18 3.18 6.98
C CYS A 89 12.70 3.97 5.77
N ASN A 90 12.61 5.31 5.89
CA ASN A 90 12.26 6.17 4.76
C ASN A 90 13.27 6.02 3.62
N SER A 91 14.57 6.12 3.91
CA SER A 91 15.65 5.92 2.93
C SER A 91 15.65 4.50 2.35
N LEU A 92 15.29 3.49 3.14
CA LEU A 92 15.20 2.10 2.68
C LEU A 92 14.06 1.92 1.68
N MET A 93 12.87 2.45 1.98
CA MET A 93 11.70 2.41 1.09
C MET A 93 11.97 3.17 -0.21
N ALA A 94 12.60 4.34 -0.14
CA ALA A 94 12.98 5.11 -1.31
C ALA A 94 13.84 4.25 -2.27
N ARG A 95 14.94 3.70 -1.80
CA ARG A 95 15.85 2.90 -2.64
C ARG A 95 15.26 1.59 -3.15
N ARG A 96 14.46 0.90 -2.34
CA ARG A 96 13.98 -0.45 -2.64
C ARG A 96 12.68 -0.48 -3.43
N TYR A 97 11.83 0.53 -3.25
CA TYR A 97 10.53 0.61 -3.91
C TYR A 97 10.41 1.84 -4.81
N GLU A 98 10.58 3.05 -4.26
CA GLU A 98 10.15 4.25 -4.97
C GLU A 98 11.04 4.62 -6.15
N GLU A 99 12.36 4.59 -5.99
CA GLU A 99 13.31 4.90 -7.07
C GLU A 99 13.13 3.96 -8.28
N PRO A 100 13.16 2.61 -8.12
CA PRO A 100 12.98 1.72 -9.27
C PRO A 100 11.62 1.88 -9.96
N ILE A 101 10.55 2.12 -9.18
CA ILE A 101 9.21 2.30 -9.74
C ILE A 101 9.10 3.65 -10.46
N ALA A 102 9.65 4.73 -9.88
CA ALA A 102 9.65 6.05 -10.50
C ALA A 102 10.37 6.08 -11.85
N GLU A 103 11.48 5.35 -11.97
CA GLU A 103 12.22 5.17 -13.24
C GLU A 103 11.33 4.51 -14.29
N ARG A 104 10.67 3.39 -13.97
CA ARG A 104 9.78 2.69 -14.91
C ARG A 104 8.55 3.50 -15.29
N PHE A 105 7.99 4.26 -14.36
CA PHE A 105 6.93 5.22 -14.69
C PHE A 105 7.40 6.36 -15.60
N ALA A 106 8.67 6.75 -15.54
CA ALA A 106 9.24 7.75 -16.45
C ALA A 106 9.35 7.23 -17.89
N GLU A 107 9.63 5.93 -18.04
CA GLU A 107 9.73 5.24 -19.33
C GLU A 107 8.35 4.87 -19.91
N GLY A 108 7.28 4.83 -19.10
CA GLY A 108 5.90 4.62 -19.50
C GLY A 108 5.38 3.19 -19.38
N TYR A 109 4.20 2.95 -19.99
CA TYR A 109 3.42 1.72 -19.83
C TYR A 109 4.21 0.43 -20.10
N GLY A 110 4.97 0.39 -21.20
CA GLY A 110 5.75 -0.80 -21.57
C GLY A 110 6.77 -1.19 -20.51
N ALA A 111 7.48 -0.21 -19.95
CA ALA A 111 8.50 -0.44 -18.93
C ALA A 111 7.90 -0.89 -17.60
N VAL A 112 6.77 -0.32 -17.20
CA VAL A 112 6.04 -0.77 -15.99
C VAL A 112 5.50 -2.19 -16.15
N THR A 113 4.98 -2.53 -17.33
CA THR A 113 4.51 -3.88 -17.64
C THR A 113 5.65 -4.90 -17.58
N GLU A 114 6.82 -4.54 -18.14
CA GLU A 114 7.99 -5.40 -18.09
C GLU A 114 8.53 -5.58 -16.67
N MET A 115 8.56 -4.51 -15.88
CA MET A 115 8.90 -4.59 -14.46
C MET A 115 7.97 -5.54 -13.70
N LEU A 116 6.66 -5.47 -13.98
CA LEU A 116 5.70 -6.35 -13.33
C LEU A 116 5.94 -7.83 -13.67
N LYS A 117 6.31 -8.14 -14.92
CA LYS A 117 6.64 -9.51 -15.34
C LYS A 117 7.92 -10.03 -14.66
N GLN A 118 8.94 -9.18 -14.54
CA GLN A 118 10.24 -9.56 -13.99
C GLN A 118 10.27 -9.58 -12.47
N ASN A 119 9.59 -8.64 -11.84
CA ASN A 119 9.61 -8.45 -10.39
C ASN A 119 8.25 -7.99 -9.83
N PRO A 120 7.23 -8.85 -9.87
CA PRO A 120 5.89 -8.52 -9.37
C PRO A 120 5.88 -8.14 -7.88
N LEU A 121 6.79 -8.73 -7.08
CA LEU A 121 6.86 -8.49 -5.64
C LEU A 121 7.22 -7.03 -5.29
N THR A 122 8.05 -6.39 -6.09
CA THR A 122 8.39 -4.97 -5.87
C THR A 122 7.17 -4.08 -6.08
N VAL A 123 6.42 -4.31 -7.16
CA VAL A 123 5.18 -3.54 -7.43
C VAL A 123 4.13 -3.84 -6.37
N PHE A 124 3.94 -5.12 -6.03
CA PHE A 124 2.96 -5.54 -5.03
C PHE A 124 3.27 -4.98 -3.65
N GLY A 125 4.52 -5.10 -3.18
CA GLY A 125 4.96 -4.56 -1.90
C GLY A 125 4.78 -3.05 -1.81
N TRP A 126 5.09 -2.33 -2.89
CA TRP A 126 4.89 -0.88 -2.96
C TRP A 126 3.41 -0.48 -2.94
N MET A 127 2.53 -1.20 -3.65
CA MET A 127 1.09 -0.93 -3.61
C MET A 127 0.49 -1.21 -2.22
N ASN A 128 0.94 -2.29 -1.55
CA ASN A 128 0.60 -2.55 -0.14
C ASN A 128 1.07 -1.44 0.79
N LEU A 129 2.30 -0.95 0.59
CA LEU A 129 2.86 0.16 1.33
C LEU A 129 2.04 1.44 1.16
N LEU A 130 1.64 1.77 -0.06
CA LEU A 130 0.85 2.95 -0.37
C LEU A 130 -0.54 2.88 0.29
N PHE A 131 -1.23 1.75 0.14
CA PHE A 131 -2.52 1.51 0.79
C PHE A 131 -2.41 1.64 2.33
N LEU A 132 -1.40 1.00 2.93
CA LEU A 132 -1.16 1.05 4.37
C LEU A 132 -0.91 2.49 4.85
N LYS A 133 -0.06 3.27 4.14
CA LYS A 133 0.24 4.66 4.49
C LYS A 133 -1.02 5.53 4.52
N VAL A 134 -1.90 5.37 3.53
CA VAL A 134 -3.17 6.11 3.47
C VAL A 134 -4.04 5.80 4.68
N HIS A 135 -4.31 4.52 4.94
CA HIS A 135 -5.22 4.14 6.01
C HIS A 135 -4.67 4.44 7.42
N LEU A 136 -3.36 4.26 7.64
CA LEU A 136 -2.73 4.70 8.89
C LEU A 136 -2.77 6.21 9.07
N LYS A 137 -2.67 7.00 8.01
CA LYS A 137 -2.77 8.46 8.08
C LYS A 137 -4.19 8.90 8.36
N ASP A 138 -5.15 8.31 7.65
CA ASP A 138 -6.55 8.73 7.69
C ASP A 138 -7.32 8.24 8.93
N ARG A 139 -6.70 7.36 9.74
CA ARG A 139 -7.35 6.78 10.93
C ARG A 139 -7.98 7.80 11.88
N ALA A 140 -7.39 8.97 11.99
CA ALA A 140 -7.85 10.02 12.91
C ALA A 140 -8.88 10.97 12.28
N LEU A 141 -9.16 10.85 10.98
CA LEU A 141 -10.09 11.73 10.29
C LEU A 141 -11.53 11.41 10.70
N ILE A 142 -12.34 12.47 10.78
CA ILE A 142 -13.76 12.38 11.06
C ILE A 142 -14.51 12.11 9.77
N LEU A 143 -15.42 11.14 9.78
CA LEU A 143 -16.15 10.72 8.57
C LEU A 143 -17.04 11.85 8.01
N ASN A 144 -17.70 12.61 8.88
CA ASN A 144 -18.59 13.70 8.46
C ASN A 144 -17.82 15.03 8.41
N ARG A 145 -17.97 15.76 7.30
CA ARG A 145 -17.39 17.11 7.14
C ARG A 145 -18.10 18.17 7.99
N ASP A 146 -19.36 17.94 8.34
CA ASP A 146 -20.09 18.86 9.22
C ASP A 146 -19.66 18.65 10.67
N ARG A 147 -18.80 19.53 11.17
CA ARG A 147 -18.27 19.49 12.54
C ARG A 147 -19.32 19.73 13.63
N ARG A 148 -20.55 20.14 13.26
CA ARG A 148 -21.67 20.28 14.20
C ARG A 148 -22.33 18.95 14.52
N VAL A 149 -22.06 17.93 13.74
CA VAL A 149 -22.60 16.58 13.91
C VAL A 149 -21.54 15.68 14.52
N THR A 150 -21.87 14.98 15.59
CA THR A 150 -21.01 13.93 16.14
C THR A 150 -20.90 12.81 15.11
N SER A 151 -19.67 12.49 14.73
CA SER A 151 -19.39 11.50 13.70
C SER A 151 -18.24 10.59 14.15
N PRO A 152 -18.29 9.29 13.83
CA PRO A 152 -17.18 8.39 14.10
C PRO A 152 -15.93 8.81 13.33
N ARG A 153 -14.79 8.34 13.79
CA ARG A 153 -13.52 8.39 13.02
C ARG A 153 -13.56 7.33 11.92
N ILE A 154 -12.78 7.53 10.88
CA ILE A 154 -12.62 6.54 9.81
C ILE A 154 -12.08 5.22 10.39
N SER A 155 -11.15 5.30 11.36
CA SER A 155 -10.60 4.12 12.05
C SER A 155 -11.66 3.25 12.75
N ASP A 156 -12.76 3.85 13.19
CA ASP A 156 -13.83 3.11 13.87
C ASP A 156 -14.59 2.16 12.91
N LEU A 157 -14.39 2.34 11.60
CA LEU A 157 -14.93 1.49 10.53
C LEU A 157 -13.96 0.43 10.05
N TYR A 158 -12.72 0.43 10.56
CA TYR A 158 -11.67 -0.48 10.11
C TYR A 158 -11.55 -1.68 11.06
N ASP A 159 -11.48 -2.86 10.47
CA ASP A 159 -10.96 -4.04 11.16
C ASP A 159 -9.44 -4.09 10.94
N TRP A 160 -8.70 -3.51 11.87
CA TRP A 160 -7.25 -3.41 11.77
C TRP A 160 -6.53 -4.76 11.71
N PRO A 161 -6.92 -5.79 12.48
CA PRO A 161 -6.41 -7.14 12.34
C PRO A 161 -6.50 -7.68 10.91
N GLU A 162 -7.56 -7.37 10.16
CA GLU A 162 -7.73 -7.85 8.78
C GLU A 162 -6.73 -7.23 7.79
N ILE A 163 -6.12 -6.08 8.09
CA ILE A 163 -5.05 -5.50 7.25
C ILE A 163 -3.64 -5.77 7.76
N HIS A 164 -3.50 -6.58 8.80
CA HIS A 164 -2.21 -6.99 9.32
C HIS A 164 -1.33 -7.66 8.25
N HIS A 165 -1.93 -8.47 7.36
CA HIS A 165 -1.22 -9.06 6.22
C HIS A 165 -0.60 -7.97 5.31
N ILE A 166 -1.36 -6.90 5.00
CA ILE A 166 -0.87 -5.77 4.20
C ILE A 166 0.34 -5.11 4.86
N HIS A 167 0.32 -4.96 6.19
CA HIS A 167 1.46 -4.46 6.94
C HIS A 167 2.68 -5.40 6.84
N CYS A 168 2.49 -6.71 6.92
CA CYS A 168 3.57 -7.69 6.74
C CYS A 168 4.20 -7.57 5.35
N VAL A 169 3.39 -7.49 4.29
CA VAL A 169 3.86 -7.34 2.90
C VAL A 169 4.58 -6.01 2.69
N ALA A 170 4.03 -4.89 3.18
CA ALA A 170 4.66 -3.57 3.09
C ALA A 170 6.05 -3.52 3.74
N ARG A 171 6.28 -4.34 4.77
CA ARG A 171 7.55 -4.43 5.51
C ARG A 171 8.58 -5.38 4.91
N MET A 172 8.28 -6.11 3.84
CA MET A 172 9.23 -7.09 3.26
C MET A 172 10.59 -6.47 2.97
N VAL A 173 10.67 -5.21 2.53
CA VAL A 173 11.94 -4.52 2.32
C VAL A 173 12.79 -4.38 3.57
N TYR A 174 12.16 -4.29 4.74
CA TYR A 174 12.83 -4.15 6.04
C TYR A 174 13.21 -5.50 6.63
N THR A 175 12.34 -6.50 6.48
CA THR A 175 12.51 -7.81 7.08
C THR A 175 13.29 -8.78 6.20
N ASN A 176 13.47 -8.47 4.92
CA ASN A 176 13.95 -9.40 3.86
C ASN A 176 13.10 -10.68 3.77
N ALA A 177 11.83 -10.59 4.14
CA ALA A 177 10.89 -11.70 4.01
C ALA A 177 10.60 -11.98 2.53
N ALA A 178 10.39 -13.26 2.21
CA ALA A 178 9.86 -13.68 0.93
C ALA A 178 8.34 -13.86 1.04
N LEU A 179 7.61 -13.51 -0.01
CA LEU A 179 6.19 -13.80 -0.14
C LEU A 179 6.04 -15.03 -1.04
N ALA A 180 5.28 -16.03 -0.59
CA ALA A 180 4.92 -17.16 -1.42
C ALA A 180 4.02 -16.71 -2.59
N VAL A 181 4.15 -17.38 -3.73
CA VAL A 181 3.42 -16.98 -4.96
C VAL A 181 1.91 -17.02 -4.78
N ASP A 182 1.41 -17.99 -4.02
CA ASP A 182 0.01 -18.15 -3.66
C ASP A 182 -0.52 -17.10 -2.68
N ALA A 183 0.37 -16.34 -2.05
CA ALA A 183 0.01 -15.20 -1.19
C ALA A 183 0.05 -13.85 -1.95
N LEU A 184 0.42 -13.86 -3.23
CA LEU A 184 0.40 -12.67 -4.07
C LEU A 184 -1.06 -12.30 -4.42
N GLY A 185 -1.40 -11.03 -4.26
CA GLY A 185 -2.69 -10.52 -4.71
C GLY A 185 -2.72 -10.22 -6.21
N SER A 186 -3.92 -9.93 -6.73
CA SER A 186 -4.10 -9.58 -8.15
C SER A 186 -3.47 -8.23 -8.47
N ILE A 187 -2.69 -8.17 -9.57
CA ILE A 187 -2.10 -6.92 -10.08
C ILE A 187 -2.48 -6.79 -11.55
N PHE A 188 -2.95 -5.60 -11.92
CA PHE A 188 -3.31 -5.27 -13.30
C PHE A 188 -2.63 -3.96 -13.71
N VAL A 189 -2.13 -3.91 -14.94
CA VAL A 189 -1.55 -2.70 -15.53
C VAL A 189 -2.20 -2.46 -16.87
N PHE A 190 -2.73 -1.24 -17.05
CA PHE A 190 -3.36 -0.81 -18.30
C PHE A 190 -2.75 0.49 -18.80
N PRO A 191 -2.72 0.72 -20.12
CA PRO A 191 -2.46 2.04 -20.64
C PRO A 191 -3.59 3.00 -20.23
N ALA A 192 -3.25 4.23 -19.87
CA ALA A 192 -4.20 5.26 -19.48
C ALA A 192 -4.10 6.49 -20.38
N LYS A 193 -5.20 7.23 -20.55
CA LYS A 193 -5.22 8.50 -21.26
C LYS A 193 -4.47 9.57 -20.48
N THR A 194 -3.74 10.44 -21.16
CA THR A 194 -2.91 11.50 -20.57
C THR A 194 -3.48 12.90 -20.71
N ASP A 195 -4.35 13.11 -21.68
CA ASP A 195 -4.92 14.41 -22.07
C ASP A 195 -6.28 14.70 -21.44
N LEU A 196 -6.43 14.38 -20.15
CA LEU A 196 -7.69 14.50 -19.43
C LEU A 196 -7.81 15.88 -18.75
N PRO A 197 -8.99 16.53 -18.78
CA PRO A 197 -9.23 17.77 -18.04
C PRO A 197 -8.99 17.64 -16.53
N ALA A 198 -9.18 16.44 -15.98
CA ALA A 198 -8.90 16.12 -14.58
C ALA A 198 -7.40 15.88 -14.28
N GLY A 199 -6.52 16.02 -15.28
CA GLY A 199 -5.08 15.74 -15.15
C GLY A 199 -4.73 14.27 -15.25
N ASP A 200 -3.42 13.97 -15.18
CA ASP A 200 -2.84 12.64 -15.36
C ASP A 200 -2.68 11.83 -14.10
N PHE A 201 -2.90 12.40 -12.92
CA PHE A 201 -2.75 11.75 -11.65
C PHE A 201 -4.10 11.38 -11.08
N ASP A 202 -4.24 10.14 -10.62
CA ASP A 202 -5.37 9.70 -9.82
C ASP A 202 -4.90 8.63 -8.84
N TYR A 203 -5.34 8.75 -7.60
CA TYR A 203 -5.24 7.73 -6.57
C TYR A 203 -6.65 7.46 -6.05
N ALA A 204 -7.00 6.21 -5.98
CA ALA A 204 -8.24 5.78 -5.34
C ALA A 204 -8.03 4.41 -4.70
N ASP A 205 -8.70 4.18 -3.59
CA ASP A 205 -8.76 2.88 -2.95
C ASP A 205 -10.16 2.57 -2.44
N TYR A 206 -10.37 1.32 -2.08
CA TYR A 206 -11.60 0.88 -1.45
C TYR A 206 -11.28 -0.12 -0.35
N TYR A 207 -11.31 0.36 0.91
CA TYR A 207 -10.92 -0.44 2.07
C TYR A 207 -11.65 -1.78 2.18
N PRO A 208 -12.99 -1.88 2.07
CA PRO A 208 -13.66 -3.18 2.21
C PRO A 208 -13.22 -4.23 1.18
N GLY A 209 -12.88 -3.79 -0.04
CA GLY A 209 -12.39 -4.67 -1.11
C GLY A 209 -10.88 -4.79 -1.17
N ARG A 210 -10.14 -4.16 -0.26
CA ARG A 210 -8.66 -4.13 -0.25
C ARG A 210 -8.07 -3.87 -1.63
N ALA A 211 -8.71 -2.99 -2.40
CA ALA A 211 -8.33 -2.66 -3.76
C ALA A 211 -7.82 -1.23 -3.87
N ILE A 212 -6.83 -1.02 -4.73
CA ILE A 212 -6.14 0.26 -4.90
C ILE A 212 -5.87 0.50 -6.40
N LEU A 213 -6.01 1.75 -6.81
CA LEU A 213 -5.66 2.30 -8.11
C LEU A 213 -4.61 3.41 -7.94
N LEU A 214 -3.59 3.35 -8.76
CA LEU A 214 -2.73 4.48 -9.04
C LEU A 214 -2.66 4.72 -10.54
N ARG A 215 -3.02 5.94 -11.00
CA ARG A 215 -2.88 6.39 -12.38
C ARG A 215 -1.88 7.54 -12.45
N SER A 216 -0.89 7.41 -13.33
CA SER A 216 0.12 8.45 -13.57
C SER A 216 0.68 8.32 -14.99
N ARG A 217 0.66 9.41 -15.77
CA ARG A 217 1.30 9.54 -17.08
C ARG A 217 1.13 8.34 -18.02
N GLY A 218 -0.09 8.03 -18.36
CA GLY A 218 -0.38 6.98 -19.34
C GLY A 218 -0.30 5.56 -18.78
N VAL A 219 -0.11 5.40 -17.47
CA VAL A 219 -0.11 4.10 -16.77
C VAL A 219 -1.18 4.11 -15.70
N ALA A 220 -1.98 3.06 -15.63
CA ALA A 220 -2.86 2.75 -14.51
C ALA A 220 -2.50 1.39 -13.94
N ILE A 221 -2.15 1.36 -12.64
CA ILE A 221 -1.90 0.14 -11.89
C ILE A 221 -3.05 -0.06 -10.92
N PHE A 222 -3.58 -1.29 -10.90
CA PHE A 222 -4.56 -1.73 -9.92
C PHE A 222 -3.99 -2.89 -9.13
N CYS A 223 -4.36 -2.96 -7.85
CA CYS A 223 -3.98 -4.07 -7.01
C CYS A 223 -5.15 -4.46 -6.12
N VAL A 224 -5.40 -5.77 -6.01
CA VAL A 224 -6.22 -6.36 -4.95
C VAL A 224 -5.28 -7.06 -4.00
N LEU A 225 -5.25 -6.65 -2.73
CA LEU A 225 -4.10 -6.88 -1.86
C LEU A 225 -4.14 -8.20 -1.07
N ASN A 226 -5.29 -8.88 -1.02
CA ASN A 226 -5.47 -10.06 -0.17
C ASN A 226 -6.36 -11.15 -0.79
N ASP A 227 -6.32 -11.29 -2.11
CA ASP A 227 -7.21 -12.18 -2.86
C ASP A 227 -6.52 -13.42 -3.44
N SER A 228 -5.22 -13.61 -3.21
CA SER A 228 -4.44 -14.73 -3.80
C SER A 228 -4.67 -14.90 -5.29
N CYS A 229 -4.60 -13.80 -6.04
CA CYS A 229 -4.90 -13.72 -7.46
C CYS A 229 -6.35 -14.10 -7.87
N GLY A 230 -7.29 -14.08 -6.92
CA GLY A 230 -8.68 -14.46 -7.17
C GLY A 230 -9.39 -13.55 -8.16
N ALA A 231 -9.23 -12.23 -8.04
CA ALA A 231 -9.80 -11.27 -8.99
C ALA A 231 -9.18 -11.41 -10.39
N LEU A 232 -7.88 -11.67 -10.47
CA LEU A 232 -7.19 -11.94 -11.74
C LEU A 232 -7.81 -13.15 -12.44
N ASN A 233 -7.94 -14.27 -11.73
CA ASN A 233 -8.49 -15.49 -12.27
C ASN A 233 -9.97 -15.35 -12.69
N LEU A 234 -10.75 -14.60 -11.92
CA LEU A 234 -12.17 -14.40 -12.18
C LEU A 234 -12.43 -13.51 -13.40
N LEU A 235 -11.64 -12.45 -13.58
CA LEU A 235 -11.94 -11.38 -14.53
C LEU A 235 -11.08 -11.41 -15.79
N MET A 236 -10.11 -12.32 -15.91
CA MET A 236 -9.14 -12.34 -17.01
C MET A 236 -9.81 -12.26 -18.38
N SER A 237 -10.83 -13.08 -18.64
CA SER A 237 -11.52 -13.12 -19.95
C SER A 237 -12.23 -11.82 -20.31
N ASP A 238 -12.73 -11.08 -19.31
CA ASP A 238 -13.37 -9.79 -19.55
C ASP A 238 -12.32 -8.69 -19.77
N LEU A 239 -11.19 -8.77 -19.06
CA LEU A 239 -10.11 -7.79 -19.16
C LEU A 239 -9.37 -7.86 -20.50
N GLU A 240 -9.28 -9.04 -21.13
CA GLU A 240 -8.71 -9.22 -22.48
C GLU A 240 -9.48 -8.43 -23.56
N ARG A 241 -10.73 -8.06 -23.31
CA ARG A 241 -11.56 -7.25 -24.21
C ARG A 241 -11.22 -5.76 -24.16
N ILE A 242 -10.40 -5.32 -23.20
CA ILE A 242 -9.96 -3.93 -23.08
C ILE A 242 -8.81 -3.69 -24.06
N THR A 243 -9.09 -3.00 -25.15
CA THR A 243 -8.14 -2.83 -26.28
C THR A 243 -7.49 -1.45 -26.37
N GLY A 244 -7.81 -0.52 -25.48
CA GLY A 244 -7.31 0.86 -25.58
C GLY A 244 -6.98 1.50 -24.22
N PRO A 245 -6.38 2.71 -24.24
CA PRO A 245 -6.06 3.40 -23.03
C PRO A 245 -7.32 3.85 -22.27
N LEU A 246 -7.31 3.63 -20.95
CA LEU A 246 -8.43 3.88 -20.05
C LEU A 246 -8.54 5.38 -19.69
N GLY A 247 -9.75 5.90 -19.73
CA GLY A 247 -10.06 7.20 -19.14
C GLY A 247 -10.16 7.14 -17.61
N ALA A 248 -10.20 8.31 -16.94
CA ALA A 248 -10.27 8.38 -15.48
C ALA A 248 -11.51 7.66 -14.90
N ALA A 249 -12.69 7.86 -15.50
CA ALA A 249 -13.92 7.19 -15.07
C ALA A 249 -13.84 5.67 -15.23
N GLN A 250 -13.31 5.19 -16.36
CA GLN A 250 -13.11 3.78 -16.62
C GLN A 250 -12.12 3.13 -15.63
N CYS A 251 -11.06 3.85 -15.24
CA CYS A 251 -10.16 3.37 -14.19
C CYS A 251 -10.89 3.20 -12.85
N ARG A 252 -11.72 4.14 -12.47
CA ARG A 252 -12.49 4.05 -11.21
C ARG A 252 -13.57 2.97 -11.25
N GLU A 253 -14.20 2.77 -12.40
CA GLU A 253 -15.13 1.68 -12.64
C GLU A 253 -14.46 0.32 -12.51
N LEU A 254 -13.30 0.13 -13.13
CA LEU A 254 -12.51 -1.10 -12.98
C LEU A 254 -12.07 -1.34 -11.53
N LEU A 255 -11.64 -0.30 -10.81
CA LEU A 255 -11.34 -0.43 -9.38
C LEU A 255 -12.54 -0.96 -8.60
N ALA A 256 -13.75 -0.45 -8.89
CA ALA A 256 -14.97 -0.92 -8.23
C ALA A 256 -15.27 -2.39 -8.58
N HIS A 257 -15.07 -2.82 -9.81
CA HIS A 257 -15.22 -4.22 -10.21
C HIS A 257 -14.20 -5.13 -9.52
N PHE A 258 -12.93 -4.74 -9.43
CA PHE A 258 -11.89 -5.51 -8.74
C PHE A 258 -12.18 -5.62 -7.24
N ALA A 259 -12.57 -4.50 -6.61
CA ALA A 259 -12.95 -4.48 -5.22
C ALA A 259 -14.18 -5.37 -4.94
N TYR A 260 -15.18 -5.31 -5.80
CA TYR A 260 -16.39 -6.12 -5.69
C TYR A 260 -16.09 -7.61 -5.87
N ALA A 261 -15.25 -7.97 -6.86
CA ALA A 261 -14.80 -9.34 -7.04
C ALA A 261 -14.15 -9.92 -5.77
N ASN A 262 -13.28 -9.14 -5.10
CA ASN A 262 -12.68 -9.56 -3.84
C ASN A 262 -13.72 -9.72 -2.70
N ILE A 263 -14.72 -8.83 -2.62
CA ILE A 263 -15.79 -8.95 -1.61
C ILE A 263 -16.59 -10.23 -1.78
N LEU A 264 -16.77 -10.70 -3.02
CA LEU A 264 -17.51 -11.93 -3.32
C LEU A 264 -16.76 -13.22 -3.00
N ILE A 265 -15.45 -13.17 -2.77
CA ILE A 265 -14.67 -14.34 -2.38
C ILE A 265 -15.13 -14.79 -0.98
N LYS A 266 -15.79 -15.96 -0.93
CA LYS A 266 -16.34 -16.51 0.33
C LYS A 266 -15.26 -17.12 1.21
N ASP A 267 -14.39 -17.91 0.61
CA ASP A 267 -13.27 -18.57 1.29
C ASP A 267 -12.03 -17.69 1.17
N ARG A 268 -11.90 -16.74 2.11
CA ARG A 268 -10.79 -15.80 2.08
C ARG A 268 -9.47 -16.51 2.37
N PRO A 269 -8.40 -16.19 1.64
CA PRO A 269 -7.08 -16.72 1.91
C PRO A 269 -6.66 -16.42 3.35
N GLN A 270 -6.08 -17.43 3.99
CA GLN A 270 -5.43 -17.25 5.28
C GLN A 270 -3.92 -17.17 5.06
N PHE A 271 -3.30 -16.14 5.62
CA PHE A 271 -1.87 -15.88 5.45
C PHE A 271 -1.11 -16.30 6.70
N TYR A 272 -0.03 -17.05 6.50
CA TYR A 272 0.84 -17.54 7.56
C TYR A 272 2.26 -17.02 7.33
N THR A 273 2.95 -16.70 8.44
CA THR A 273 4.38 -16.40 8.40
C THR A 273 5.15 -17.57 8.99
N THR A 274 6.11 -18.09 8.25
CA THR A 274 7.02 -19.14 8.68
C THR A 274 8.44 -18.61 8.72
N ILE A 275 9.27 -19.15 9.62
CA ILE A 275 10.70 -18.91 9.66
C ILE A 275 11.40 -20.19 9.22
N GLU A 276 12.07 -20.14 8.07
CA GLU A 276 12.96 -21.20 7.64
C GLU A 276 14.39 -20.89 8.12
N LEU A 277 14.88 -21.72 9.01
CA LEU A 277 16.28 -21.69 9.39
C LEU A 277 17.10 -22.39 8.29
N ARG A 278 17.59 -21.62 7.32
CA ARG A 278 18.62 -22.16 6.40
C ARG A 278 19.85 -22.49 7.23
N ARG A 279 20.17 -23.78 7.35
CA ARG A 279 21.51 -24.19 7.77
C ARG A 279 22.48 -23.62 6.73
N LEU A 280 23.36 -22.74 7.18
CA LEU A 280 24.55 -22.42 6.43
C LEU A 280 25.41 -23.69 6.49
N ASP A 281 25.35 -24.50 5.45
CA ASP A 281 26.30 -25.57 5.26
C ASP A 281 27.67 -24.89 5.14
N SER A 282 28.50 -25.17 6.13
CA SER A 282 29.89 -24.69 6.29
C SER A 282 30.79 -25.28 5.23
#